data_67af517888b602986cc3f569a79232ee
#
_entry.id   67af517888b602986cc3f569a79232ee
#
_cell.length_a   1.000
_cell.length_b   1.000
_cell.length_c   1.000
_cell.angle_alpha   90.00
_cell.angle_beta   90.00
_cell.angle_gamma   90.00
#
_symmetry.space_group_name_H-M   'P 1'
#
loop_
_entity.id
_entity.type
_entity.pdbx_description
1 polymer ?
#
loop_
_entity_poly.entity_id
_entity_poly.type
_entity_poly.pdbx_seq_one_letter_code
_entity_poly.pdbx_strand_id
1 'polypeptide(L)'
;MTEIEQQPLMSVFLATRQQSIDICKPLAIEDYGLQAAAFSSPPKWHLAHTSWFFETFIIKPFVEDYQVFHPAYEVLFNSYYNAVGEQFPRPQRGLLSRPTVIEIMDYREHINNAMSILLMDQSNPNREGIVKRCQLGIQHEKQHQELFFTDLKYSLSKNPLYPEYNSLPEPTNEADPVELQWLSFTGGLVEFGADANVHNDDNEFAFDNESPLHKVHLEPFVLANRLVTNGEFQAFIDDGGYQCSELWLADGWALVQEKQWQKPLYWIEKDGQSMEFTLHGLQTRKANQPVSHLSAYEADAYANWANARLPTEFEWEHAACQQKFSHQVSDDRHPQSARVTDTDEQPLLQLYDGCWQWTSSAYRPYPGFEISEGAIGEYNGKFMCNQWVLRGGSCVSPEEHLRPTYRNFFYPEDRWQFSGLRLAMNGR
;
A
#
# COMPACT_ATOMS: atom_id res chain seq x y z
N MET A 1 6.02 -21.41 -25.97
CA MET A 1 4.97 -20.43 -25.62
C MET A 1 4.26 -20.05 -26.91
N THR A 2 2.98 -20.26 -26.98
CA THR A 2 2.14 -20.01 -28.16
C THR A 2 1.69 -18.54 -28.18
N GLU A 3 1.31 -18.00 -29.34
CA GLU A 3 0.79 -16.61 -29.51
C GLU A 3 -0.34 -16.25 -28.53
N ILE A 4 -1.02 -17.24 -27.97
CA ILE A 4 -2.17 -17.08 -27.05
C ILE A 4 -1.70 -16.68 -25.61
N GLU A 5 -0.48 -17.05 -25.19
CA GLU A 5 0.01 -16.83 -23.82
C GLU A 5 0.60 -15.42 -23.58
N GLN A 6 0.82 -14.63 -24.62
CA GLN A 6 1.47 -13.32 -24.51
C GLN A 6 0.55 -12.12 -24.68
N GLN A 7 -0.62 -12.31 -25.27
CA GLN A 7 -1.70 -11.33 -25.24
C GLN A 7 -2.10 -10.91 -23.81
N PRO A 8 -2.07 -11.81 -22.81
CA PRO A 8 -2.37 -11.43 -21.42
C PRO A 8 -1.42 -10.36 -20.86
N LEU A 9 -0.09 -10.50 -20.97
CA LEU A 9 0.84 -9.55 -20.32
C LEU A 9 0.74 -8.13 -20.91
N MET A 10 0.67 -8.00 -22.23
CA MET A 10 0.49 -6.69 -22.88
C MET A 10 -0.86 -6.06 -22.52
N SER A 11 -1.92 -6.88 -22.46
CA SER A 11 -3.25 -6.42 -22.03
C SER A 11 -3.24 -5.92 -20.59
N VAL A 12 -2.61 -6.67 -19.67
CA VAL A 12 -2.45 -6.26 -18.26
C VAL A 12 -1.61 -4.99 -18.15
N PHE A 13 -0.51 -4.89 -18.90
CA PHE A 13 0.30 -3.67 -18.95
C PHE A 13 -0.53 -2.47 -19.35
N LEU A 14 -1.22 -2.53 -20.51
CA LEU A 14 -2.02 -1.40 -21.01
C LEU A 14 -3.19 -1.07 -20.09
N ALA A 15 -3.85 -2.06 -19.50
CA ALA A 15 -4.92 -1.86 -18.54
C ALA A 15 -4.42 -1.14 -17.28
N THR A 16 -3.27 -1.56 -16.72
CA THR A 16 -2.65 -0.89 -15.57
C THR A 16 -2.28 0.56 -15.88
N ARG A 17 -1.71 0.81 -17.07
CA ARG A 17 -1.37 2.16 -17.53
C ARG A 17 -2.61 3.04 -17.68
N GLN A 18 -3.70 2.48 -18.22
CA GLN A 18 -4.97 3.18 -18.35
C GLN A 18 -5.62 3.47 -17.00
N GLN A 19 -5.59 2.52 -16.07
CA GLN A 19 -6.11 2.71 -14.71
C GLN A 19 -5.44 3.89 -14.00
N SER A 20 -4.12 4.07 -14.16
CA SER A 20 -3.40 5.23 -13.61
C SER A 20 -3.91 6.57 -14.16
N ILE A 21 -4.35 6.60 -15.42
CA ILE A 21 -4.99 7.79 -16.01
C ILE A 21 -6.41 7.96 -15.47
N ASP A 22 -7.16 6.86 -15.35
CA ASP A 22 -8.56 6.89 -14.91
C ASP A 22 -8.71 7.41 -13.49
N ILE A 23 -7.82 7.02 -12.57
CA ILE A 23 -7.81 7.56 -11.21
C ILE A 23 -7.43 9.04 -11.14
N CYS A 24 -6.84 9.61 -12.18
CA CYS A 24 -6.56 11.05 -12.27
C CYS A 24 -7.71 11.87 -12.88
N LYS A 25 -8.71 11.24 -13.51
CA LYS A 25 -9.81 11.96 -14.19
C LYS A 25 -10.62 12.91 -13.31
N PRO A 26 -10.90 12.60 -12.02
CA PRO A 26 -11.64 13.50 -11.16
C PRO A 26 -10.88 14.78 -10.77
N LEU A 27 -9.55 14.82 -10.97
CA LEU A 27 -8.71 15.94 -10.54
C LEU A 27 -8.95 17.20 -11.37
N ALA A 28 -8.97 18.35 -10.71
CA ALA A 28 -8.70 19.63 -11.37
C ALA A 28 -7.25 19.67 -11.85
N ILE A 29 -6.96 20.46 -12.87
CA ILE A 29 -5.60 20.56 -13.44
C ILE A 29 -4.59 21.07 -12.40
N GLU A 30 -5.03 21.89 -11.46
CA GLU A 30 -4.25 22.45 -10.35
C GLU A 30 -3.82 21.36 -9.36
N ASP A 31 -4.60 20.30 -9.18
CA ASP A 31 -4.33 19.20 -8.23
C ASP A 31 -3.15 18.34 -8.67
N TYR A 32 -2.86 18.28 -9.98
CA TYR A 32 -1.76 17.48 -10.51
C TYR A 32 -0.38 17.88 -9.98
N GLY A 33 -0.23 19.11 -9.49
CA GLY A 33 1.01 19.61 -8.90
C GLY A 33 1.03 19.63 -7.37
N LEU A 34 -0.07 19.19 -6.72
CA LEU A 34 -0.26 19.36 -5.27
C LEU A 34 0.65 18.46 -4.45
N GLN A 35 1.43 19.05 -3.53
CA GLN A 35 2.27 18.37 -2.56
C GLN A 35 2.28 19.15 -1.25
N ALA A 36 1.66 18.62 -0.21
CA ALA A 36 1.56 19.29 1.09
C ALA A 36 2.62 18.84 2.11
N ALA A 37 3.39 17.79 1.81
CA ALA A 37 4.40 17.26 2.72
C ALA A 37 5.64 16.74 1.99
N ALA A 38 6.77 16.72 2.72
CA ALA A 38 8.05 16.23 2.20
C ALA A 38 8.03 14.73 1.83
N PHE A 39 7.17 13.96 2.47
CA PHE A 39 7.02 12.52 2.23
C PHE A 39 6.09 12.18 1.07
N SER A 40 5.23 13.10 0.64
CA SER A 40 4.29 12.89 -0.47
C SER A 40 4.89 13.25 -1.83
N SER A 41 4.18 12.91 -2.90
CA SER A 41 4.51 13.30 -4.28
C SER A 41 3.25 13.76 -5.01
N PRO A 42 3.38 14.71 -5.96
CA PRO A 42 2.23 15.17 -6.74
C PRO A 42 1.68 14.08 -7.68
N PRO A 43 0.37 14.08 -8.01
CA PRO A 43 -0.24 13.18 -8.98
C PRO A 43 0.54 13.06 -10.30
N LYS A 44 0.94 14.17 -10.92
CA LYS A 44 1.71 14.13 -12.16
C LYS A 44 3.09 13.49 -12.02
N TRP A 45 3.70 13.58 -10.83
CA TRP A 45 4.98 12.93 -10.58
C TRP A 45 4.82 11.41 -10.57
N HIS A 46 3.77 10.87 -9.95
CA HIS A 46 3.47 9.43 -9.97
C HIS A 46 3.30 8.92 -11.39
N LEU A 47 2.52 9.63 -12.23
CA LEU A 47 2.33 9.28 -13.64
C LEU A 47 3.63 9.25 -14.45
N ALA A 48 4.51 10.22 -14.21
CA ALA A 48 5.80 10.31 -14.89
C ALA A 48 6.80 9.28 -14.37
N HIS A 49 6.87 9.07 -13.06
CA HIS A 49 7.79 8.13 -12.42
C HIS A 49 7.54 6.68 -12.87
N THR A 50 6.28 6.26 -12.98
CA THR A 50 5.97 4.93 -13.50
C THR A 50 6.36 4.77 -14.98
N SER A 51 6.27 5.82 -15.80
CA SER A 51 6.82 5.83 -17.17
C SER A 51 8.35 5.75 -17.16
N TRP A 52 8.99 6.54 -16.29
CA TRP A 52 10.44 6.53 -16.11
C TRP A 52 10.96 5.13 -15.71
N PHE A 53 10.20 4.39 -14.90
CA PHE A 53 10.57 3.03 -14.52
C PHE A 53 10.66 2.10 -15.73
N PHE A 54 9.63 2.09 -16.57
CA PHE A 54 9.63 1.28 -17.79
C PHE A 54 10.73 1.72 -18.76
N GLU A 55 10.93 3.02 -18.94
CA GLU A 55 12.00 3.56 -19.80
C GLU A 55 13.38 3.11 -19.32
N THR A 56 13.65 3.31 -18.00
CA THR A 56 14.98 3.10 -17.43
C THR A 56 15.34 1.62 -17.31
N PHE A 57 14.40 0.79 -16.84
CA PHE A 57 14.69 -0.59 -16.50
C PHE A 57 14.36 -1.60 -17.60
N ILE A 58 13.58 -1.18 -18.62
CA ILE A 58 13.15 -2.11 -19.66
C ILE A 58 13.53 -1.58 -21.05
N ILE A 59 13.07 -0.41 -21.45
CA ILE A 59 13.27 0.05 -22.81
C ILE A 59 14.76 0.32 -23.09
N LYS A 60 15.40 1.16 -22.27
CA LYS A 60 16.83 1.51 -22.47
C LYS A 60 17.77 0.29 -22.52
N PRO A 61 17.63 -0.75 -21.64
CA PRO A 61 18.50 -1.92 -21.70
C PRO A 61 18.24 -2.90 -22.86
N PHE A 62 17.00 -2.94 -23.40
CA PHE A 62 16.58 -3.99 -24.32
C PHE A 62 16.23 -3.50 -25.74
N VAL A 63 16.21 -2.18 -25.98
CA VAL A 63 15.99 -1.60 -27.30
C VAL A 63 17.27 -0.91 -27.76
N GLU A 64 17.87 -1.46 -28.80
CA GLU A 64 19.07 -0.89 -29.42
C GLU A 64 18.76 0.49 -30.03
N ASP A 65 19.68 1.45 -29.89
CA ASP A 65 19.55 2.82 -30.38
C ASP A 65 18.31 3.60 -29.91
N TYR A 66 17.73 3.19 -28.76
CA TYR A 66 16.57 3.88 -28.19
C TYR A 66 16.87 5.35 -27.89
N GLN A 67 16.00 6.22 -28.40
CA GLN A 67 16.07 7.65 -28.13
C GLN A 67 15.16 8.00 -26.95
N VAL A 68 15.76 8.45 -25.83
CA VAL A 68 15.02 8.87 -24.65
C VAL A 68 14.07 10.01 -24.96
N PHE A 69 12.87 9.99 -24.38
CA PHE A 69 11.88 11.03 -24.62
C PHE A 69 12.40 12.44 -24.25
N HIS A 70 13.02 12.56 -23.10
CA HIS A 70 13.67 13.80 -22.67
C HIS A 70 14.81 13.51 -21.68
N PRO A 71 16.06 13.96 -21.93
CA PRO A 71 17.21 13.58 -21.11
C PRO A 71 17.12 14.02 -19.64
N ALA A 72 16.46 15.15 -19.33
CA ALA A 72 16.29 15.59 -17.95
C ALA A 72 15.29 14.75 -17.13
N TYR A 73 14.46 13.90 -17.77
CA TYR A 73 13.48 13.07 -17.06
C TYR A 73 14.15 11.98 -16.24
N GLU A 74 15.38 11.59 -16.59
CA GLU A 74 16.17 10.65 -15.79
C GLU A 74 16.37 11.17 -14.35
N VAL A 75 16.69 12.44 -14.18
CA VAL A 75 16.85 13.09 -12.86
C VAL A 75 15.50 13.44 -12.23
N LEU A 76 14.58 14.02 -13.02
CA LEU A 76 13.30 14.54 -12.48
C LEU A 76 12.42 13.46 -11.88
N PHE A 77 12.43 12.25 -12.47
CA PHE A 77 11.53 11.16 -12.09
C PHE A 77 12.22 9.98 -11.45
N ASN A 78 13.54 10.02 -11.24
CA ASN A 78 14.22 9.09 -10.34
C ASN A 78 13.78 9.35 -8.89
N SER A 79 13.39 8.30 -8.15
CA SER A 79 12.93 8.43 -6.77
C SER A 79 14.04 8.21 -5.74
N TYR A 80 14.75 7.09 -5.83
CA TYR A 80 15.75 6.64 -4.85
C TYR A 80 16.83 5.72 -5.44
N TYR A 81 16.86 5.53 -6.75
CA TYR A 81 17.81 4.63 -7.41
C TYR A 81 19.16 5.33 -7.59
N ASN A 82 20.03 5.19 -6.58
CA ASN A 82 21.34 5.84 -6.57
C ASN A 82 22.27 5.32 -7.69
N ALA A 83 22.15 4.03 -8.04
CA ALA A 83 22.92 3.44 -9.13
C ALA A 83 22.50 3.93 -10.52
N VAL A 84 21.30 4.54 -10.67
CA VAL A 84 20.88 5.20 -11.91
C VAL A 84 21.50 6.59 -12.03
N GLY A 85 21.59 7.33 -10.93
CA GLY A 85 22.18 8.67 -10.91
C GLY A 85 21.49 9.65 -9.96
N GLU A 86 21.59 10.93 -10.28
CA GLU A 86 21.01 12.02 -9.49
C GLU A 86 19.48 11.95 -9.44
N GLN A 87 18.94 12.56 -8.40
CA GLN A 87 17.50 12.59 -8.13
C GLN A 87 17.04 14.02 -7.84
N PHE A 88 15.86 14.37 -8.37
CA PHE A 88 15.21 15.61 -7.95
C PHE A 88 14.68 15.46 -6.51
N PRO A 89 14.98 16.40 -5.60
CA PRO A 89 14.64 16.26 -4.18
C PRO A 89 13.16 16.03 -3.93
N ARG A 90 12.81 14.93 -3.26
CA ARG A 90 11.41 14.56 -2.99
C ARG A 90 10.58 15.69 -2.37
N PRO A 91 11.10 16.43 -1.34
CA PRO A 91 10.34 17.53 -0.72
C PRO A 91 10.00 18.70 -1.66
N GLN A 92 10.63 18.76 -2.84
CA GLN A 92 10.48 19.84 -3.81
C GLN A 92 9.69 19.44 -5.06
N ARG A 93 9.16 18.21 -5.15
CA ARG A 93 8.44 17.72 -6.33
C ARG A 93 7.23 18.59 -6.70
N GLY A 94 6.56 19.18 -5.72
CA GLY A 94 5.48 20.14 -5.92
C GLY A 94 5.90 21.47 -6.58
N LEU A 95 7.19 21.79 -6.64
CA LEU A 95 7.69 22.97 -7.34
C LEU A 95 7.80 22.76 -8.86
N LEU A 96 7.71 21.51 -9.33
CA LEU A 96 7.83 21.18 -10.75
C LEU A 96 6.58 21.64 -11.53
N SER A 97 6.54 22.91 -11.94
CA SER A 97 5.51 23.40 -12.88
C SER A 97 5.71 22.85 -14.31
N ARG A 98 6.90 22.41 -14.63
CA ARG A 98 7.29 21.71 -15.86
C ARG A 98 7.98 20.38 -15.50
N PRO A 99 7.71 19.35 -16.33
CA PRO A 99 6.77 19.31 -17.46
C PRO A 99 5.30 19.55 -17.06
N THR A 100 4.51 20.02 -18.03
CA THR A 100 3.05 20.13 -17.90
C THR A 100 2.38 18.76 -17.82
N VAL A 101 1.10 18.71 -17.47
CA VAL A 101 0.33 17.46 -17.49
C VAL A 101 0.27 16.88 -18.90
N ILE A 102 0.11 17.73 -19.92
CA ILE A 102 0.08 17.28 -21.34
C ILE A 102 1.40 16.61 -21.72
N GLU A 103 2.55 17.24 -21.43
CA GLU A 103 3.87 16.65 -21.70
C GLU A 103 4.09 15.32 -20.96
N ILE A 104 3.51 15.15 -19.77
CA ILE A 104 3.55 13.86 -19.06
C ILE A 104 2.66 12.82 -19.76
N MET A 105 1.49 13.19 -20.27
CA MET A 105 0.65 12.28 -21.04
C MET A 105 1.34 11.87 -22.36
N ASP A 106 1.99 12.79 -23.06
CA ASP A 106 2.78 12.49 -24.25
C ASP A 106 3.94 11.53 -23.92
N TYR A 107 4.61 11.74 -22.77
CA TYR A 107 5.65 10.83 -22.28
C TYR A 107 5.09 9.42 -22.02
N ARG A 108 3.94 9.33 -21.36
CA ARG A 108 3.29 8.04 -21.10
C ARG A 108 2.91 7.31 -22.39
N GLU A 109 2.37 8.02 -23.37
CA GLU A 109 2.02 7.45 -24.67
C GLU A 109 3.27 6.94 -25.40
N HIS A 110 4.36 7.72 -25.42
CA HIS A 110 5.64 7.31 -25.99
C HIS A 110 6.14 5.99 -25.38
N ILE A 111 6.10 5.87 -24.05
CA ILE A 111 6.52 4.66 -23.33
C ILE A 111 5.58 3.49 -23.63
N ASN A 112 4.26 3.71 -23.66
CA ASN A 112 3.28 2.67 -23.99
C ASN A 112 3.53 2.10 -25.40
N ASN A 113 3.83 2.95 -26.37
CA ASN A 113 4.12 2.54 -27.74
C ASN A 113 5.43 1.72 -27.82
N ALA A 114 6.50 2.20 -27.18
CA ALA A 114 7.78 1.49 -27.14
C ALA A 114 7.67 0.12 -26.45
N MET A 115 6.98 0.05 -25.31
CA MET A 115 6.74 -1.18 -24.59
C MET A 115 5.87 -2.15 -25.39
N SER A 116 4.84 -1.66 -26.10
CA SER A 116 3.99 -2.51 -26.94
C SER A 116 4.78 -3.17 -28.06
N ILE A 117 5.66 -2.42 -28.72
CA ILE A 117 6.55 -2.98 -29.77
C ILE A 117 7.47 -4.03 -29.17
N LEU A 118 8.10 -3.74 -28.01
CA LEU A 118 9.03 -4.65 -27.35
C LEU A 118 8.34 -5.93 -26.87
N LEU A 119 7.13 -5.82 -26.34
CA LEU A 119 6.35 -6.97 -25.86
C LEU A 119 5.82 -7.85 -26.99
N MET A 120 5.58 -7.30 -28.19
CA MET A 120 5.21 -8.06 -29.39
C MET A 120 6.38 -8.82 -30.02
N ASP A 121 7.61 -8.38 -29.81
CA ASP A 121 8.80 -9.07 -30.37
C ASP A 121 9.11 -10.37 -29.60
N GLN A 122 8.57 -11.46 -30.12
CA GLN A 122 8.78 -12.80 -29.56
C GLN A 122 10.16 -13.37 -29.87
N SER A 123 10.86 -12.81 -30.86
CA SER A 123 12.17 -13.26 -31.26
C SER A 123 13.30 -12.64 -30.44
N ASN A 124 13.00 -11.71 -29.55
CA ASN A 124 13.99 -11.02 -28.74
C ASN A 124 14.75 -12.01 -27.84
N PRO A 125 16.09 -12.09 -27.93
CA PRO A 125 16.88 -13.03 -27.14
C PRO A 125 16.80 -12.77 -25.63
N ASN A 126 16.38 -11.57 -25.22
CA ASN A 126 16.25 -11.18 -23.82
C ASN A 126 14.80 -11.28 -23.31
N ARG A 127 13.93 -12.03 -24.01
CA ARG A 127 12.50 -12.13 -23.74
C ARG A 127 12.14 -12.40 -22.28
N GLU A 128 12.82 -13.33 -21.64
CA GLU A 128 12.60 -13.68 -20.24
C GLU A 128 12.84 -12.47 -19.30
N GLY A 129 13.96 -11.77 -19.51
CA GLY A 129 14.30 -10.58 -18.73
C GLY A 129 13.30 -9.43 -18.93
N ILE A 130 12.79 -9.25 -20.16
CA ILE A 130 11.77 -8.25 -20.50
C ILE A 130 10.47 -8.57 -19.78
N VAL A 131 10.01 -9.82 -19.80
CA VAL A 131 8.78 -10.27 -19.15
C VAL A 131 8.86 -10.06 -17.63
N LYS A 132 9.93 -10.54 -16.98
CA LYS A 132 10.13 -10.37 -15.53
C LYS A 132 10.12 -8.89 -15.11
N ARG A 133 10.84 -8.03 -15.85
CA ARG A 133 10.88 -6.60 -15.53
C ARG A 133 9.55 -5.90 -15.84
N CYS A 134 8.82 -6.36 -16.87
CA CYS A 134 7.49 -5.83 -17.16
C CYS A 134 6.49 -6.17 -16.04
N GLN A 135 6.50 -7.40 -15.54
CA GLN A 135 5.68 -7.82 -14.38
C GLN A 135 6.01 -6.98 -13.15
N LEU A 136 7.29 -6.78 -12.84
CA LEU A 136 7.71 -5.89 -11.76
C LEU A 136 7.22 -4.45 -11.99
N GLY A 137 7.36 -3.91 -13.22
CA GLY A 137 6.91 -2.56 -13.56
C GLY A 137 5.40 -2.38 -13.41
N ILE A 138 4.60 -3.39 -13.77
CA ILE A 138 3.15 -3.41 -13.55
C ILE A 138 2.83 -3.33 -12.06
N GLN A 139 3.47 -4.16 -11.24
CA GLN A 139 3.26 -4.16 -9.79
C GLN A 139 3.77 -2.87 -9.13
N HIS A 140 4.87 -2.31 -9.62
CA HIS A 140 5.37 -0.99 -9.21
C HIS A 140 4.36 0.12 -9.54
N GLU A 141 3.75 0.11 -10.73
CA GLU A 141 2.72 1.10 -11.07
C GLU A 141 1.47 0.93 -10.21
N LYS A 142 1.06 -0.31 -9.89
CA LYS A 142 -0.03 -0.58 -8.94
C LYS A 142 0.28 -0.04 -7.53
N GLN A 143 1.52 -0.14 -7.03
CA GLN A 143 1.93 0.53 -5.79
C GLN A 143 1.76 2.06 -5.88
N HIS A 144 2.16 2.64 -7.01
CA HIS A 144 2.01 4.08 -7.23
C HIS A 144 0.56 4.54 -7.39
N GLN A 145 -0.36 3.68 -7.82
CA GLN A 145 -1.81 3.95 -7.80
C GLN A 145 -2.32 4.07 -6.36
N GLU A 146 -1.86 3.23 -5.44
CA GLU A 146 -2.18 3.34 -4.02
C GLU A 146 -1.55 4.58 -3.38
N LEU A 147 -0.25 4.80 -3.60
CA LEU A 147 0.47 5.98 -3.09
C LEU A 147 -0.14 7.30 -3.58
N PHE A 148 -0.68 7.32 -4.79
CA PHE A 148 -1.42 8.46 -5.31
C PHE A 148 -2.58 8.85 -4.37
N PHE A 149 -3.39 7.88 -3.93
CA PHE A 149 -4.53 8.17 -3.05
C PHE A 149 -4.09 8.63 -1.67
N THR A 150 -3.06 8.03 -1.10
CA THR A 150 -2.54 8.42 0.22
C THR A 150 -1.97 9.83 0.20
N ASP A 151 -1.18 10.16 -0.82
CA ASP A 151 -0.51 11.45 -0.97
C ASP A 151 -1.52 12.56 -1.32
N LEU A 152 -2.49 12.25 -2.18
CA LEU A 152 -3.57 13.17 -2.56
C LEU A 152 -4.47 13.47 -1.37
N LYS A 153 -4.96 12.44 -0.65
CA LYS A 153 -5.81 12.61 0.55
C LYS A 153 -5.12 13.50 1.58
N TYR A 154 -3.83 13.24 1.84
CA TYR A 154 -3.07 14.09 2.75
C TYR A 154 -3.02 15.55 2.28
N SER A 155 -2.75 15.76 1.00
CA SER A 155 -2.62 17.10 0.44
C SER A 155 -3.95 17.86 0.45
N LEU A 156 -5.04 17.22 0.03
CA LEU A 156 -6.38 17.82 0.05
C LEU A 156 -6.85 18.13 1.49
N SER A 157 -6.48 17.31 2.48
CA SER A 157 -6.84 17.52 3.88
C SER A 157 -6.28 18.83 4.49
N LYS A 158 -5.26 19.42 3.86
CA LYS A 158 -4.67 20.69 4.30
C LYS A 158 -5.41 21.92 3.80
N ASN A 159 -6.34 21.71 2.86
CA ASN A 159 -7.20 22.79 2.37
C ASN A 159 -8.41 22.97 3.32
N PRO A 160 -8.62 24.17 3.88
CA PRO A 160 -9.75 24.42 4.80
C PRO A 160 -11.12 24.30 4.15
N LEU A 161 -11.21 24.22 2.81
CA LEU A 161 -12.44 23.93 2.09
C LEU A 161 -12.81 22.45 2.10
N TYR A 162 -11.88 21.57 2.51
CA TYR A 162 -12.04 20.11 2.49
C TYR A 162 -12.51 19.56 1.14
N PRO A 163 -11.80 19.85 0.03
CA PRO A 163 -12.24 19.43 -1.30
C PRO A 163 -12.32 17.91 -1.40
N GLU A 164 -13.32 17.43 -2.10
CA GLU A 164 -13.48 16.01 -2.41
C GLU A 164 -12.66 15.64 -3.66
N TYR A 165 -12.12 14.43 -3.67
CA TYR A 165 -11.53 13.84 -4.87
C TYR A 165 -12.64 13.41 -5.85
N ASN A 166 -13.70 12.78 -5.34
CA ASN A 166 -14.91 12.44 -6.10
C ASN A 166 -16.13 12.43 -5.17
N SER A 167 -17.31 12.61 -5.75
CA SER A 167 -18.55 12.60 -4.99
C SER A 167 -18.84 11.21 -4.42
N LEU A 168 -19.40 11.15 -3.22
CA LEU A 168 -19.87 9.90 -2.64
C LEU A 168 -20.93 9.26 -3.53
N PRO A 169 -20.85 7.93 -3.73
CA PRO A 169 -22.01 7.15 -4.11
C PRO A 169 -23.14 7.33 -3.08
N GLU A 170 -24.38 7.08 -3.49
CA GLU A 170 -25.52 7.12 -2.57
C GLU A 170 -25.21 6.35 -1.27
N PRO A 171 -25.56 6.89 -0.08
CA PRO A 171 -25.20 6.29 1.19
C PRO A 171 -25.78 4.87 1.29
N THR A 172 -24.93 3.89 1.39
CA THR A 172 -25.35 2.55 1.81
C THR A 172 -25.68 2.57 3.30
N ASN A 173 -26.78 1.90 3.70
CA ASN A 173 -27.09 1.74 5.12
C ASN A 173 -25.88 1.18 5.85
N GLU A 174 -25.59 1.73 7.02
CA GLU A 174 -24.54 1.17 7.89
C GLU A 174 -24.90 -0.28 8.22
N ALA A 175 -23.93 -1.18 8.04
CA ALA A 175 -24.13 -2.58 8.40
C ALA A 175 -24.22 -2.72 9.92
N ASP A 176 -25.01 -3.69 10.40
CA ASP A 176 -25.03 -4.04 11.81
C ASP A 176 -23.61 -4.36 12.29
N PRO A 177 -23.24 -3.97 13.53
CA PRO A 177 -21.91 -4.21 14.05
C PRO A 177 -21.64 -5.71 14.17
N VAL A 178 -20.51 -6.15 13.63
CA VAL A 178 -20.01 -7.51 13.81
C VAL A 178 -19.27 -7.58 15.14
N GLU A 179 -19.68 -8.50 16.03
CA GLU A 179 -19.01 -8.74 17.30
C GLU A 179 -17.57 -9.20 17.08
N LEU A 180 -16.63 -8.70 17.88
CA LEU A 180 -15.23 -9.16 17.85
C LEU A 180 -15.16 -10.57 18.46
N GLN A 181 -14.66 -11.51 17.66
CA GLN A 181 -14.44 -12.90 18.06
C GLN A 181 -12.95 -13.25 17.93
N TRP A 182 -12.52 -14.21 18.73
CA TRP A 182 -11.15 -14.67 18.73
C TRP A 182 -11.05 -16.04 18.04
N LEU A 183 -10.26 -16.10 16.98
CA LEU A 183 -10.01 -17.33 16.19
C LEU A 183 -8.68 -17.93 16.61
N SER A 184 -8.65 -19.22 16.94
CA SER A 184 -7.47 -19.93 17.44
C SER A 184 -6.69 -20.61 16.31
N PHE A 185 -5.36 -20.50 16.41
CA PHE A 185 -4.40 -21.13 15.51
C PHE A 185 -3.39 -21.93 16.33
N THR A 186 -3.14 -23.17 15.93
CA THR A 186 -2.28 -24.08 16.69
C THR A 186 -0.79 -23.80 16.56
N GLY A 187 -0.39 -23.04 15.52
CA GLY A 187 1.03 -22.77 15.26
C GLY A 187 1.78 -24.03 14.83
N GLY A 188 3.04 -24.14 15.24
CA GLY A 188 3.96 -25.21 14.87
C GLY A 188 5.04 -24.75 13.88
N LEU A 189 5.71 -25.70 13.23
CA LEU A 189 6.69 -25.39 12.18
C LEU A 189 5.94 -25.20 10.86
N VAL A 190 5.95 -23.97 10.34
CA VAL A 190 5.18 -23.55 9.16
C VAL A 190 6.09 -22.90 8.13
N GLU A 191 5.70 -22.94 6.86
CA GLU A 191 6.41 -22.33 5.74
C GLU A 191 5.85 -20.93 5.48
N PHE A 192 6.74 -19.97 5.21
CA PHE A 192 6.46 -18.56 4.98
C PHE A 192 7.16 -18.02 3.75
N GLY A 193 6.52 -17.01 3.17
CA GLY A 193 7.05 -16.30 2.02
C GLY A 193 6.75 -17.00 0.72
N ALA A 194 7.25 -16.43 -0.37
CA ALA A 194 7.11 -16.95 -1.71
C ALA A 194 8.34 -17.75 -2.14
N ASP A 195 8.14 -18.79 -2.94
CA ASP A 195 9.27 -19.48 -3.59
C ASP A 195 9.84 -18.54 -4.66
N ALA A 196 11.13 -18.22 -4.55
CA ALA A 196 11.84 -17.40 -5.52
C ALA A 196 11.88 -18.03 -6.93
N ASN A 197 11.62 -19.35 -7.05
CA ASN A 197 11.63 -20.07 -8.32
C ASN A 197 10.25 -20.15 -9.00
N VAL A 198 9.17 -19.68 -8.37
CA VAL A 198 7.80 -19.73 -8.91
C VAL A 198 7.57 -18.76 -10.09
N HIS A 199 8.58 -18.01 -10.51
CA HIS A 199 8.49 -17.18 -11.73
C HIS A 199 8.30 -17.99 -13.05
N ASN A 200 8.05 -19.29 -12.99
CA ASN A 200 8.22 -20.14 -14.17
C ASN A 200 6.96 -20.43 -14.99
N ASP A 201 5.75 -20.47 -14.47
CA ASP A 201 4.68 -20.95 -15.38
C ASP A 201 3.26 -20.37 -15.23
N ASP A 202 2.86 -19.72 -14.12
CA ASP A 202 1.44 -19.41 -13.92
C ASP A 202 1.06 -17.98 -13.48
N ASN A 203 1.71 -16.92 -13.98
CA ASN A 203 1.37 -15.52 -13.60
C ASN A 203 1.52 -15.16 -12.10
N GLU A 204 2.10 -16.02 -11.28
CA GLU A 204 2.33 -15.73 -9.87
C GLU A 204 3.53 -14.78 -9.73
N PHE A 205 3.26 -13.56 -9.32
CA PHE A 205 4.28 -12.56 -9.02
C PHE A 205 4.50 -12.47 -7.51
N ALA A 206 5.77 -12.38 -7.10
CA ALA A 206 6.17 -11.97 -5.76
C ALA A 206 7.30 -10.94 -5.84
N PHE A 207 7.31 -9.96 -4.93
CA PHE A 207 8.48 -9.09 -4.78
C PHE A 207 9.63 -9.85 -4.12
N ASP A 208 10.86 -9.36 -4.33
CA ASP A 208 12.08 -9.96 -3.73
C ASP A 208 11.98 -10.04 -2.20
N ASN A 209 11.36 -9.06 -1.54
CA ASN A 209 11.20 -9.03 -0.09
C ASN A 209 10.20 -10.06 0.47
N GLU A 210 9.44 -10.73 -0.39
CA GLU A 210 8.54 -11.83 -0.03
C GLU A 210 9.25 -13.18 -0.03
N SER A 211 10.46 -13.24 -0.57
CA SER A 211 11.25 -14.46 -0.78
C SER A 211 12.53 -14.47 0.07
N PRO A 212 13.13 -15.65 0.27
CA PRO A 212 12.67 -16.96 -0.16
C PRO A 212 11.65 -17.59 0.80
N LEU A 213 10.98 -18.64 0.32
CA LEU A 213 10.19 -19.55 1.17
C LEU A 213 11.08 -20.13 2.26
N HIS A 214 10.68 -20.03 3.52
CA HIS A 214 11.46 -20.50 4.66
C HIS A 214 10.58 -21.00 5.80
N LYS A 215 11.15 -21.66 6.80
CA LYS A 215 10.41 -22.23 7.92
C LYS A 215 10.55 -21.38 9.17
N VAL A 216 9.42 -21.15 9.83
CA VAL A 216 9.35 -20.45 11.11
C VAL A 216 8.54 -21.31 12.10
N HIS A 217 8.94 -21.34 13.35
CA HIS A 217 8.13 -21.92 14.44
C HIS A 217 7.23 -20.86 15.03
N LEU A 218 5.93 -21.13 15.05
CA LEU A 218 4.92 -20.31 15.71
C LEU A 218 4.41 -21.00 16.97
N GLU A 219 4.36 -20.26 18.06
CA GLU A 219 3.58 -20.67 19.23
C GLU A 219 2.08 -20.58 18.93
N PRO A 220 1.20 -21.32 19.64
CA PRO A 220 -0.24 -21.14 19.51
C PRO A 220 -0.64 -19.69 19.75
N PHE A 221 -1.55 -19.16 18.94
CA PHE A 221 -2.02 -17.78 19.03
C PHE A 221 -3.50 -17.67 18.67
N VAL A 222 -4.08 -16.52 18.96
CA VAL A 222 -5.44 -16.17 18.53
C VAL A 222 -5.42 -14.82 17.82
N LEU A 223 -6.25 -14.69 16.80
CA LEU A 223 -6.49 -13.44 16.08
C LEU A 223 -7.94 -12.98 16.20
N ALA A 224 -8.14 -11.67 16.28
CA ALA A 224 -9.45 -11.09 16.13
C ALA A 224 -10.00 -11.34 14.72
N ASN A 225 -11.27 -11.70 14.61
CA ASN A 225 -11.92 -12.01 13.33
C ASN A 225 -12.07 -10.80 12.40
N ARG A 226 -11.95 -9.58 12.90
CA ARG A 226 -12.07 -8.32 12.16
C ARG A 226 -11.08 -7.26 12.66
N LEU A 227 -11.00 -6.15 11.91
CA LEU A 227 -10.25 -4.97 12.32
C LEU A 227 -10.91 -4.27 13.52
N VAL A 228 -10.13 -3.49 14.27
CA VAL A 228 -10.60 -2.57 15.29
C VAL A 228 -11.39 -1.45 14.64
N THR A 229 -12.52 -1.09 15.24
CA THR A 229 -13.45 -0.08 14.71
C THR A 229 -13.16 1.32 15.26
N ASN A 230 -13.71 2.35 14.58
CA ASN A 230 -13.67 3.73 15.05
C ASN A 230 -14.27 3.90 16.44
N GLY A 231 -15.39 3.20 16.72
CA GLY A 231 -16.03 3.27 18.04
C GLY A 231 -15.18 2.67 19.15
N GLU A 232 -14.53 1.54 18.89
CA GLU A 232 -13.62 0.90 19.84
C GLU A 232 -12.38 1.78 20.08
N PHE A 233 -11.83 2.39 19.03
CA PHE A 233 -10.69 3.30 19.19
C PHE A 233 -11.07 4.61 19.90
N GLN A 234 -12.31 5.10 19.70
CA GLN A 234 -12.84 6.24 20.47
C GLN A 234 -12.90 5.93 21.96
N ALA A 235 -13.31 4.71 22.36
CA ALA A 235 -13.32 4.30 23.76
C ALA A 235 -11.91 4.34 24.39
N PHE A 236 -10.86 3.95 23.65
CA PHE A 236 -9.47 4.10 24.07
C PHE A 236 -9.09 5.58 24.30
N ILE A 237 -9.54 6.47 23.43
CA ILE A 237 -9.30 7.93 23.58
C ILE A 237 -10.02 8.45 24.80
N ASP A 238 -11.30 8.10 24.99
CA ASP A 238 -12.14 8.57 26.08
C ASP A 238 -11.65 8.09 27.45
N ASP A 239 -11.02 6.91 27.50
CA ASP A 239 -10.35 6.34 28.70
C ASP A 239 -8.96 6.93 28.96
N GLY A 240 -8.55 7.94 28.20
CA GLY A 240 -7.30 8.66 28.40
C GLY A 240 -6.07 7.99 27.77
N GLY A 241 -6.25 7.16 26.74
CA GLY A 241 -5.16 6.42 26.09
C GLY A 241 -3.98 7.28 25.64
N TYR A 242 -4.25 8.48 25.13
CA TYR A 242 -3.18 9.44 24.73
C TYR A 242 -2.55 10.20 25.91
N GLN A 243 -3.02 10.01 27.14
CA GLN A 243 -2.47 10.60 28.35
C GLN A 243 -1.76 9.57 29.25
N CYS A 244 -1.89 8.27 28.96
CA CYS A 244 -1.33 7.18 29.73
C CYS A 244 -0.03 6.67 29.10
N SER A 245 1.12 7.15 29.59
CA SER A 245 2.44 6.80 29.03
C SER A 245 2.77 5.31 29.11
N GLU A 246 2.17 4.59 30.05
CA GLU A 246 2.43 3.16 30.29
C GLU A 246 1.94 2.26 29.14
N LEU A 247 1.04 2.76 28.30
CA LEU A 247 0.51 2.04 27.14
C LEU A 247 1.45 2.11 25.92
N TRP A 248 2.36 3.10 25.89
CA TRP A 248 3.12 3.47 24.71
C TRP A 248 4.55 2.97 24.73
N LEU A 249 5.04 2.58 23.57
CA LEU A 249 6.49 2.46 23.35
C LEU A 249 7.17 3.84 23.52
N ALA A 250 8.42 3.84 23.99
CA ALA A 250 9.14 5.07 24.35
C ALA A 250 9.15 6.13 23.24
N ASP A 251 9.47 5.72 22.00
CA ASP A 251 9.52 6.63 20.85
C ASP A 251 8.11 7.12 20.47
N GLY A 252 7.10 6.26 20.59
CA GLY A 252 5.70 6.60 20.37
C GLY A 252 5.23 7.66 21.37
N TRP A 253 5.55 7.48 22.66
CA TRP A 253 5.21 8.45 23.68
C TRP A 253 5.90 9.80 23.44
N ALA A 254 7.18 9.80 23.08
CA ALA A 254 7.90 11.02 22.73
C ALA A 254 7.23 11.77 21.57
N LEU A 255 6.80 11.05 20.52
CA LEU A 255 6.08 11.64 19.39
C LEU A 255 4.69 12.19 19.78
N VAL A 256 3.94 11.47 20.61
CA VAL A 256 2.64 11.98 21.14
C VAL A 256 2.84 13.32 21.83
N GLN A 257 3.90 13.45 22.65
CA GLN A 257 4.22 14.70 23.34
C GLN A 257 4.73 15.79 22.38
N GLU A 258 5.61 15.45 21.44
CA GLU A 258 6.17 16.40 20.48
C GLU A 258 5.11 16.94 19.51
N LYS A 259 4.33 16.03 18.93
CA LYS A 259 3.33 16.35 17.88
C LYS A 259 1.96 16.68 18.47
N GLN A 260 1.79 16.57 19.79
CA GLN A 260 0.50 16.78 20.49
C GLN A 260 -0.62 15.94 19.90
N TRP A 261 -0.33 14.66 19.61
CA TRP A 261 -1.33 13.74 19.09
C TRP A 261 -2.36 13.42 20.17
N GLN A 262 -3.63 13.39 19.77
CA GLN A 262 -4.76 13.10 20.66
C GLN A 262 -5.79 12.18 20.00
N LYS A 263 -5.64 11.90 18.70
CA LYS A 263 -6.57 11.11 17.89
C LYS A 263 -5.92 10.69 16.57
N PRO A 264 -6.50 9.72 15.83
CA PRO A 264 -6.08 9.34 14.48
C PRO A 264 -5.98 10.55 13.53
N LEU A 265 -5.10 10.45 12.54
CA LEU A 265 -5.02 11.44 11.48
C LEU A 265 -6.37 11.52 10.75
N TYR A 266 -6.78 12.73 10.35
CA TYR A 266 -8.05 13.06 9.67
C TYR A 266 -9.30 13.08 10.54
N TRP A 267 -9.28 12.65 11.80
CA TRP A 267 -10.41 12.85 12.69
C TRP A 267 -10.53 14.33 13.10
N ILE A 268 -11.71 14.88 12.94
CA ILE A 268 -11.98 16.31 13.12
C ILE A 268 -13.27 16.44 13.95
N GLU A 269 -13.24 17.27 15.00
CA GLU A 269 -14.46 17.71 15.67
C GLU A 269 -14.90 19.03 15.06
N LYS A 270 -16.10 19.08 14.50
CA LYS A 270 -16.66 20.26 13.87
C LYS A 270 -18.13 20.44 14.25
N ASP A 271 -18.46 21.59 14.79
CA ASP A 271 -19.83 21.96 15.19
C ASP A 271 -20.49 20.93 16.14
N GLY A 272 -19.67 20.30 17.02
CA GLY A 272 -20.11 19.27 17.96
C GLY A 272 -20.36 17.90 17.32
N GLN A 273 -19.91 17.69 16.09
CA GLN A 273 -20.02 16.42 15.37
C GLN A 273 -18.63 15.81 15.16
N SER A 274 -18.56 14.50 15.34
CA SER A 274 -17.37 13.72 15.05
C SER A 274 -17.29 13.44 13.55
N MET A 275 -16.32 14.05 12.89
CA MET A 275 -16.10 14.00 11.44
C MET A 275 -14.78 13.31 11.10
N GLU A 276 -14.65 12.87 9.87
CA GLU A 276 -13.41 12.38 9.27
C GLU A 276 -13.22 12.99 7.89
N PHE A 277 -11.98 13.42 7.57
CA PHE A 277 -11.66 13.79 6.20
C PHE A 277 -11.38 12.52 5.37
N THR A 278 -12.14 12.36 4.29
CA THR A 278 -12.07 11.22 3.36
C THR A 278 -11.72 11.70 1.95
N LEU A 279 -11.61 10.78 0.97
CA LEU A 279 -11.52 11.13 -0.45
C LEU A 279 -12.83 11.79 -0.98
N HIS A 280 -13.90 11.74 -0.19
CA HIS A 280 -15.18 12.42 -0.47
C HIS A 280 -15.36 13.68 0.39
N GLY A 281 -14.25 14.34 0.74
CA GLY A 281 -14.30 15.49 1.63
C GLY A 281 -14.58 15.12 3.08
N LEU A 282 -15.18 16.05 3.82
CA LEU A 282 -15.45 15.87 5.25
C LEU A 282 -16.77 15.10 5.43
N GLN A 283 -16.69 13.92 6.05
CA GLN A 283 -17.82 13.02 6.30
C GLN A 283 -18.06 12.78 7.79
N THR A 284 -19.28 12.43 8.17
CA THR A 284 -19.57 11.95 9.53
C THR A 284 -18.86 10.62 9.75
N ARG A 285 -18.07 10.55 10.82
CA ARG A 285 -17.33 9.33 11.21
C ARG A 285 -18.31 8.26 11.67
N LYS A 286 -18.26 7.07 11.06
CA LYS A 286 -19.11 5.93 11.39
C LYS A 286 -18.41 5.01 12.40
N ALA A 287 -19.11 4.68 13.47
CA ALA A 287 -18.53 3.92 14.60
C ALA A 287 -18.08 2.49 14.20
N ASN A 288 -18.80 1.82 13.30
CA ASN A 288 -18.56 0.43 12.93
C ASN A 288 -17.54 0.25 11.80
N GLN A 289 -17.07 1.35 11.18
CA GLN A 289 -15.99 1.27 10.19
C GLN A 289 -14.64 1.07 10.86
N PRO A 290 -13.68 0.39 10.21
CA PRO A 290 -12.33 0.24 10.75
C PRO A 290 -11.69 1.59 11.02
N VAL A 291 -11.03 1.70 12.17
CA VAL A 291 -10.14 2.84 12.42
C VAL A 291 -8.95 2.78 11.45
N SER A 292 -8.64 3.91 10.85
CA SER A 292 -7.56 4.02 9.87
C SER A 292 -6.67 5.23 10.14
N HIS A 293 -5.55 5.28 9.41
CA HIS A 293 -4.57 6.37 9.51
C HIS A 293 -3.93 6.46 10.89
N LEU A 294 -3.54 5.28 11.40
CA LEU A 294 -2.80 5.10 12.64
C LEU A 294 -1.32 4.86 12.35
N SER A 295 -0.45 5.36 13.21
CA SER A 295 0.94 4.92 13.33
C SER A 295 1.02 3.53 13.98
N ALA A 296 2.16 2.85 13.84
CA ALA A 296 2.40 1.60 14.57
C ALA A 296 2.33 1.80 16.09
N TYR A 297 2.78 2.97 16.55
CA TYR A 297 2.74 3.31 17.99
C TYR A 297 1.32 3.47 18.52
N GLU A 298 0.42 4.09 17.76
CA GLU A 298 -1.01 4.19 18.12
C GLU A 298 -1.68 2.81 18.12
N ALA A 299 -1.34 1.98 17.13
CA ALA A 299 -1.86 0.62 17.04
C ALA A 299 -1.39 -0.27 18.23
N ASP A 300 -0.11 -0.17 18.61
CA ASP A 300 0.46 -0.89 19.75
C ASP A 300 -0.11 -0.41 21.08
N ALA A 301 -0.23 0.91 21.28
CA ALA A 301 -0.81 1.49 22.48
C ALA A 301 -2.29 1.07 22.68
N TYR A 302 -3.07 1.06 21.60
CA TYR A 302 -4.43 0.53 21.64
C TYR A 302 -4.45 -0.96 22.01
N ALA A 303 -3.57 -1.76 21.41
CA ALA A 303 -3.49 -3.19 21.70
C ALA A 303 -3.16 -3.45 23.19
N ASN A 304 -2.20 -2.70 23.75
CA ASN A 304 -1.86 -2.74 25.18
C ASN A 304 -3.06 -2.37 26.08
N TRP A 305 -3.78 -1.30 25.73
CA TRP A 305 -5.01 -0.91 26.45
C TRP A 305 -6.09 -1.99 26.42
N ALA A 306 -6.24 -2.66 25.29
CA ALA A 306 -7.19 -3.76 25.11
C ALA A 306 -6.73 -5.10 25.74
N ASN A 307 -5.62 -5.13 26.49
CA ASN A 307 -4.98 -6.35 27.01
C ASN A 307 -4.70 -7.40 25.93
N ALA A 308 -4.29 -6.95 24.77
CA ALA A 308 -3.94 -7.74 23.59
C ALA A 308 -2.57 -7.29 23.05
N ARG A 309 -2.20 -7.73 21.88
CA ARG A 309 -1.00 -7.31 21.15
C ARG A 309 -1.26 -7.20 19.65
N LEU A 310 -0.35 -6.62 18.90
CA LEU A 310 -0.32 -6.75 17.46
C LEU A 310 0.12 -8.18 17.08
N PRO A 311 -0.37 -8.75 15.97
CA PRO A 311 0.17 -9.99 15.42
C PRO A 311 1.61 -9.77 14.93
N THR A 312 2.40 -10.81 14.89
CA THR A 312 3.60 -10.84 14.05
C THR A 312 3.20 -10.98 12.57
N GLU A 313 4.08 -10.58 11.64
CA GLU A 313 3.84 -10.81 10.22
C GLU A 313 3.64 -12.28 9.89
N PHE A 314 4.31 -13.17 10.64
CA PHE A 314 4.23 -14.61 10.46
C PHE A 314 2.90 -15.19 10.94
N GLU A 315 2.37 -14.74 12.07
CA GLU A 315 1.04 -15.13 12.55
C GLU A 315 -0.05 -14.67 11.58
N TRP A 316 0.08 -13.45 11.07
CA TRP A 316 -0.86 -12.90 10.10
C TRP A 316 -0.89 -13.72 8.80
N GLU A 317 0.28 -13.99 8.20
CA GLU A 317 0.38 -14.75 6.95
C GLU A 317 -0.12 -16.18 7.12
N HIS A 318 0.28 -16.85 8.21
CA HIS A 318 -0.19 -18.20 8.52
C HIS A 318 -1.72 -18.28 8.60
N ALA A 319 -2.36 -17.32 9.24
CA ALA A 319 -3.80 -17.25 9.34
C ALA A 319 -4.45 -16.91 7.98
N ALA A 320 -3.87 -15.99 7.23
CA ALA A 320 -4.38 -15.57 5.92
C ALA A 320 -4.32 -16.70 4.88
N CYS A 321 -3.25 -17.50 4.87
CA CYS A 321 -3.10 -18.65 3.99
C CYS A 321 -4.14 -19.77 4.24
N GLN A 322 -4.78 -19.77 5.40
CA GLN A 322 -5.88 -20.71 5.71
C GLN A 322 -7.26 -20.19 5.24
N GLN A 323 -7.33 -18.95 4.75
CA GLN A 323 -8.55 -18.36 4.23
C GLN A 323 -8.55 -18.36 2.70
N LYS A 324 -9.76 -18.38 2.12
CA LYS A 324 -9.88 -18.12 0.70
C LYS A 324 -9.49 -16.67 0.42
N PHE A 325 -8.55 -16.47 -0.49
CA PHE A 325 -8.19 -15.11 -0.92
C PHE A 325 -9.41 -14.43 -1.56
N SER A 326 -9.74 -13.24 -1.08
CA SER A 326 -10.75 -12.37 -1.66
C SER A 326 -10.34 -10.93 -1.43
N HIS A 327 -10.25 -10.17 -2.50
CA HIS A 327 -10.02 -8.73 -2.47
C HIS A 327 -10.94 -8.06 -3.48
N GLN A 328 -11.68 -7.06 -3.04
CA GLN A 328 -12.54 -6.23 -3.88
C GLN A 328 -12.31 -4.77 -3.54
N VAL A 329 -11.94 -3.99 -4.55
CA VAL A 329 -11.83 -2.53 -4.38
C VAL A 329 -13.25 -1.97 -4.27
N SER A 330 -13.51 -1.26 -3.18
CA SER A 330 -14.78 -0.56 -3.02
C SER A 330 -14.79 0.73 -3.85
N ASP A 331 -15.90 1.01 -4.51
CA ASP A 331 -16.05 2.23 -5.34
C ASP A 331 -15.86 3.51 -4.53
N ASP A 332 -16.21 3.49 -3.25
CA ASP A 332 -16.05 4.63 -2.35
C ASP A 332 -14.64 4.77 -1.76
N ARG A 333 -13.73 3.80 -2.02
CA ARG A 333 -12.33 3.85 -1.58
C ARG A 333 -12.16 4.26 -0.11
N HIS A 334 -13.05 3.76 0.72
CA HIS A 334 -13.08 4.01 2.16
C HIS A 334 -13.25 2.69 2.92
N PRO A 335 -12.58 2.48 4.07
CA PRO A 335 -12.70 1.24 4.82
C PRO A 335 -14.16 0.98 5.23
N GLN A 336 -14.69 -0.19 4.85
CA GLN A 336 -16.08 -0.55 5.11
C GLN A 336 -16.22 -1.34 6.41
N SER A 337 -17.39 -1.19 7.07
CA SER A 337 -17.76 -2.01 8.21
C SER A 337 -17.71 -3.50 7.86
N ALA A 338 -17.24 -4.33 8.81
CA ALA A 338 -17.20 -5.77 8.63
C ALA A 338 -18.60 -6.32 8.34
N ARG A 339 -18.65 -7.30 7.44
CA ARG A 339 -19.91 -8.01 7.10
C ARG A 339 -19.63 -9.52 7.13
N VAL A 340 -20.55 -10.27 7.73
CA VAL A 340 -20.55 -11.74 7.67
C VAL A 340 -21.45 -12.16 6.51
N THR A 341 -21.00 -13.08 5.70
CA THR A 341 -21.81 -13.71 4.65
C THR A 341 -22.26 -15.09 5.12
N ASP A 342 -23.40 -15.57 4.64
CA ASP A 342 -23.99 -16.87 5.04
C ASP A 342 -23.11 -18.09 4.70
N THR A 343 -22.04 -17.89 3.95
CA THR A 343 -21.12 -18.95 3.49
C THR A 343 -19.86 -19.07 4.37
N ASP A 344 -19.70 -18.21 5.37
CA ASP A 344 -18.45 -18.12 6.13
C ASP A 344 -18.55 -18.90 7.45
N GLU A 345 -17.87 -20.03 7.53
CA GLU A 345 -17.60 -20.73 8.81
C GLU A 345 -16.36 -20.08 9.46
N GLN A 346 -16.56 -19.18 10.44
CA GLN A 346 -15.50 -18.46 11.19
C GLN A 346 -14.49 -17.68 10.32
N PRO A 347 -14.94 -16.70 9.53
CA PRO A 347 -14.06 -15.99 8.63
C PRO A 347 -13.17 -14.98 9.34
N LEU A 348 -11.94 -14.80 8.85
CA LEU A 348 -11.17 -13.58 9.06
C LEU A 348 -11.67 -12.52 8.08
N LEU A 349 -12.44 -11.57 8.57
CA LEU A 349 -13.02 -10.49 7.78
C LEU A 349 -11.99 -9.38 7.55
N GLN A 350 -12.13 -8.63 6.46
CA GLN A 350 -11.33 -7.43 6.18
C GLN A 350 -9.81 -7.72 6.14
N LEU A 351 -9.40 -8.85 5.56
CA LEU A 351 -7.98 -9.15 5.43
C LEU A 351 -7.27 -8.23 4.42
N TYR A 352 -7.96 -7.89 3.30
CA TYR A 352 -7.32 -7.23 2.16
C TYR A 352 -7.98 -5.91 1.71
N ASP A 353 -9.21 -5.67 2.08
CA ASP A 353 -10.07 -4.60 1.56
C ASP A 353 -10.41 -3.47 2.56
N GLY A 354 -9.88 -3.56 3.77
CA GLY A 354 -10.06 -2.55 4.82
C GLY A 354 -8.87 -1.59 4.90
N CYS A 355 -7.96 -1.92 5.80
CA CYS A 355 -6.73 -1.17 6.04
C CYS A 355 -5.54 -2.11 6.07
N TRP A 356 -4.37 -1.63 5.66
CA TRP A 356 -3.11 -2.27 5.99
C TRP A 356 -3.00 -2.46 7.50
N GLN A 357 -2.65 -3.66 7.93
CA GLN A 357 -2.63 -4.05 9.33
C GLN A 357 -1.20 -4.00 9.85
N TRP A 358 -0.95 -3.09 10.82
CA TRP A 358 0.32 -3.05 11.50
C TRP A 358 0.61 -4.38 12.21
N THR A 359 1.84 -4.84 12.07
CA THR A 359 2.35 -6.01 12.80
C THR A 359 3.42 -5.58 13.81
N SER A 360 3.73 -6.44 14.77
CA SER A 360 4.86 -6.23 15.69
C SER A 360 6.22 -6.59 15.09
N SER A 361 6.28 -6.95 13.80
CA SER A 361 7.49 -7.38 13.13
C SER A 361 8.28 -6.21 12.53
N ALA A 362 9.57 -6.15 12.85
CA ALA A 362 10.49 -5.26 12.16
C ALA A 362 10.69 -5.73 10.71
N TYR A 363 10.75 -4.79 9.77
CA TYR A 363 11.04 -5.09 8.38
C TYR A 363 12.51 -5.47 8.22
N ARG A 364 12.75 -6.77 8.09
CA ARG A 364 14.07 -7.39 7.94
C ARG A 364 14.08 -8.38 6.79
N PRO A 365 15.26 -8.69 6.21
CA PRO A 365 15.36 -9.75 5.19
C PRO A 365 14.96 -11.09 5.78
N TYR A 366 14.29 -11.91 4.98
CA TYR A 366 14.08 -13.31 5.31
C TYR A 366 15.41 -14.11 5.26
N PRO A 367 15.51 -15.22 5.98
CA PRO A 367 16.70 -16.10 5.88
C PRO A 367 16.96 -16.54 4.44
N GLY A 368 18.16 -16.23 3.93
CA GLY A 368 18.50 -16.53 2.53
C GLY A 368 18.10 -15.48 1.50
N PHE A 369 17.56 -14.31 1.95
CA PHE A 369 17.26 -13.20 1.04
C PHE A 369 18.53 -12.73 0.30
N GLU A 370 18.41 -12.56 -1.01
CA GLU A 370 19.45 -12.03 -1.87
C GLU A 370 18.95 -10.80 -2.63
N ILE A 371 19.74 -9.74 -2.62
CA ILE A 371 19.43 -8.52 -3.36
C ILE A 371 19.73 -8.76 -4.85
N SER A 372 18.80 -8.42 -5.72
CA SER A 372 19.00 -8.49 -7.17
C SER A 372 20.17 -7.60 -7.61
N GLU A 373 20.93 -8.04 -8.61
CA GLU A 373 22.04 -7.27 -9.17
C GLU A 373 21.58 -5.96 -9.84
N GLY A 374 22.42 -4.93 -9.76
CA GLY A 374 22.23 -3.64 -10.38
C GLY A 374 21.20 -2.74 -9.68
N ALA A 375 20.83 -1.66 -10.35
CA ALA A 375 19.95 -0.62 -9.77
C ALA A 375 18.56 -1.15 -9.37
N ILE A 376 18.04 -2.19 -10.02
CA ILE A 376 16.76 -2.80 -9.69
C ILE A 376 16.77 -3.44 -8.29
N GLY A 377 17.92 -3.88 -7.80
CA GLY A 377 18.09 -4.40 -6.43
C GLY A 377 17.92 -3.33 -5.33
N GLU A 378 17.90 -2.05 -5.69
CA GLU A 378 17.60 -0.98 -4.74
C GLU A 378 16.10 -0.87 -4.39
N TYR A 379 15.25 -1.73 -4.96
CA TYR A 379 13.79 -1.62 -4.84
C TYR A 379 13.31 -1.81 -3.39
N ASN A 380 13.69 -2.88 -2.72
CA ASN A 380 13.21 -3.20 -1.36
C ASN A 380 14.34 -3.32 -0.33
N GLY A 381 15.44 -3.99 -0.65
CA GLY A 381 16.44 -4.42 0.32
C GLY A 381 17.04 -3.31 1.17
N LYS A 382 17.27 -2.14 0.61
CA LYS A 382 17.85 -0.99 1.34
C LYS A 382 16.91 -0.36 2.35
N PHE A 383 15.61 -0.66 2.29
CA PHE A 383 14.61 -0.16 3.24
C PHE A 383 14.41 -1.07 4.46
N MET A 384 15.09 -2.21 4.52
CA MET A 384 15.01 -3.15 5.65
C MET A 384 15.73 -2.61 6.90
N CYS A 385 15.39 -1.39 7.28
CA CYS A 385 16.01 -0.63 8.36
C CYS A 385 14.98 0.28 9.03
N ASN A 386 14.79 0.11 10.35
CA ASN A 386 13.90 0.94 11.19
C ASN A 386 12.44 1.04 10.76
N GLN A 387 11.99 0.17 9.86
CA GLN A 387 10.61 0.11 9.43
C GLN A 387 9.91 -1.12 10.00
N TRP A 388 8.58 -1.05 10.08
CA TRP A 388 7.74 -2.15 10.53
C TRP A 388 6.89 -2.67 9.37
N VAL A 389 6.59 -3.97 9.45
CA VAL A 389 5.79 -4.65 8.43
C VAL A 389 4.31 -4.39 8.65
N LEU A 390 3.62 -4.10 7.55
CA LEU A 390 2.16 -4.13 7.46
C LEU A 390 1.74 -5.27 6.52
N ARG A 391 0.62 -5.90 6.84
CA ARG A 391 0.09 -7.03 6.07
C ARG A 391 -1.34 -6.75 5.59
N GLY A 392 -1.76 -7.48 4.58
CA GLY A 392 -3.09 -7.39 3.99
C GLY A 392 -3.15 -6.49 2.78
N GLY A 393 -3.88 -5.41 2.89
CA GLY A 393 -4.11 -4.41 1.87
C GLY A 393 -4.99 -3.29 2.41
N SER A 394 -5.41 -2.39 1.56
CA SER A 394 -6.30 -1.29 1.90
C SER A 394 -7.44 -1.14 0.90
N CYS A 395 -8.43 -0.36 1.26
CA CYS A 395 -9.57 -0.01 0.39
C CYS A 395 -9.19 0.72 -0.91
N VAL A 396 -7.94 1.14 -1.04
CA VAL A 396 -7.39 1.80 -2.24
C VAL A 396 -6.31 0.98 -2.95
N SER A 397 -5.97 -0.21 -2.43
CA SER A 397 -5.04 -1.12 -3.10
C SER A 397 -5.68 -1.63 -4.40
N PRO A 398 -4.96 -1.62 -5.54
CA PRO A 398 -5.51 -2.09 -6.81
C PRO A 398 -5.85 -3.58 -6.81
N GLU A 399 -6.81 -3.98 -7.65
CA GLU A 399 -7.11 -5.39 -7.92
C GLU A 399 -5.87 -6.13 -8.44
N GLU A 400 -5.79 -7.43 -8.18
CA GLU A 400 -4.69 -8.31 -8.60
C GLU A 400 -3.29 -7.83 -8.15
N HIS A 401 -3.23 -7.01 -7.10
CA HIS A 401 -1.96 -6.53 -6.52
C HIS A 401 -1.59 -7.26 -5.24
N LEU A 402 -2.60 -7.63 -4.46
CA LEU A 402 -2.44 -8.20 -3.13
C LEU A 402 -2.34 -9.74 -3.16
N ARG A 403 -1.70 -10.31 -2.16
CA ARG A 403 -1.54 -11.74 -1.91
C ARG A 403 -1.15 -11.98 -0.45
N PRO A 404 -1.31 -13.19 0.09
CA PRO A 404 -0.98 -13.47 1.48
C PRO A 404 0.48 -13.16 1.86
N THR A 405 1.41 -13.31 0.94
CA THR A 405 2.85 -13.09 1.16
C THR A 405 3.28 -11.63 1.08
N TYR A 406 2.43 -10.73 0.56
CA TYR A 406 2.78 -9.32 0.36
C TYR A 406 3.25 -8.67 1.66
N ARG A 407 4.42 -8.03 1.64
CA ARG A 407 5.01 -7.29 2.75
C ARG A 407 5.06 -5.80 2.42
N ASN A 408 4.16 -5.03 3.00
CA ASN A 408 4.25 -3.57 2.98
C ASN A 408 5.04 -3.09 4.21
N PHE A 409 5.64 -1.91 4.14
CA PHE A 409 6.51 -1.42 5.21
C PHE A 409 6.52 0.11 5.24
N PHE A 410 6.51 0.65 6.46
CA PHE A 410 6.60 2.09 6.72
C PHE A 410 7.39 2.33 8.01
N TYR A 411 7.84 3.58 8.22
CA TYR A 411 8.36 3.96 9.53
C TYR A 411 7.22 3.92 10.55
N PRO A 412 7.52 3.52 11.81
CA PRO A 412 6.46 3.31 12.80
C PRO A 412 5.69 4.58 13.18
N GLU A 413 6.22 5.77 12.92
CA GLU A 413 5.53 7.05 13.08
C GLU A 413 4.61 7.44 11.93
N ASP A 414 4.70 6.78 10.79
CA ASP A 414 3.92 7.12 9.60
C ASP A 414 2.44 6.79 9.78
N ARG A 415 1.55 7.71 9.37
CA ARG A 415 0.10 7.57 9.59
C ARG A 415 -0.78 8.15 8.48
N TRP A 416 -0.20 8.57 7.34
CA TRP A 416 -1.00 9.10 6.22
C TRP A 416 -1.53 8.01 5.27
N GLN A 417 -0.96 6.82 5.28
CA GLN A 417 -1.45 5.65 4.55
C GLN A 417 -2.71 5.09 5.21
N PHE A 418 -3.46 4.25 4.48
CA PHE A 418 -4.65 3.57 5.02
C PHE A 418 -4.21 2.41 5.91
N SER A 419 -3.64 2.73 7.06
CA SER A 419 -3.14 1.78 8.06
C SER A 419 -4.05 1.71 9.27
N GLY A 420 -4.34 0.51 9.74
CA GLY A 420 -5.14 0.21 10.91
C GLY A 420 -4.54 -0.98 11.67
N LEU A 421 -5.36 -1.70 12.43
CA LEU A 421 -4.86 -2.81 13.24
C LEU A 421 -5.88 -3.94 13.37
N ARG A 422 -5.34 -5.14 13.55
CA ARG A 422 -6.02 -6.35 14.02
C ARG A 422 -5.36 -6.80 15.30
N LEU A 423 -6.14 -7.23 16.26
CA LEU A 423 -5.62 -7.70 17.54
C LEU A 423 -5.22 -9.18 17.49
N ALA A 424 -4.21 -9.51 18.29
CA ALA A 424 -3.76 -10.87 18.57
C ALA A 424 -3.59 -11.10 20.06
N MET A 425 -3.61 -12.34 20.50
CA MET A 425 -3.19 -12.76 21.85
C MET A 425 -2.41 -14.07 21.74
N ASN A 426 -1.66 -14.39 22.78
CA ASN A 426 -1.01 -15.71 22.89
C ASN A 426 -2.08 -16.79 23.08
N GLY A 427 -1.95 -17.90 22.38
CA GLY A 427 -2.77 -19.09 22.59
C GLY A 427 -2.50 -19.72 23.94
N ARG A 428 -3.45 -20.50 24.42
CA ARG A 428 -3.30 -21.28 25.65
C ARG A 428 -2.92 -22.70 25.34
#